data_10fb4dd6aee5d6a1257c49675dbf9059
#
_entry.id   10fb4dd6aee5d6a1257c49675dbf9059
#
_cell.length_a   1.000
_cell.length_b   1.000
_cell.length_c   1.000
_cell.angle_alpha   90.00
_cell.angle_beta   90.00
_cell.angle_gamma   90.00
#
_symmetry.space_group_name_H-M   'P 1'
#
loop_
_entity.id
_entity.type
_entity.pdbx_description
1 polymer ?
#
loop_
_entity_poly.entity_id
_entity_poly.type
_entity_poly.pdbx_seq_one_letter_code
_entity_poly.pdbx_strand_id
1 'polypeptide(L)'
;MLKSANIPTSFALSILVIWIMLDAWIRPLSFTDEVLPKQWSFWLLPAYIVLFSVCWFILRPFYRVDLTTGHQIVFIFLIYLTFHIVFFFFNANTDRVLASLYLISTWLFVVIVSSLSRTSIDQWHRLLYYFLYGQAVFLASYALIVSFGTEYVPVENLQWLRIGPLSFPQLYVGEQGSFLRLAGLMNNPNTFAAWLVPGGLLAWFYLLRQFPRRQSLLHAVFLLLIVIALLRSGSQTGIYSFVLLALLTSIRMVPGTRRRMQVAACYVTGSLILCAVFAFQGLLPRLLSLNGRFTLWQAGWHASADALWFGHGIGSAPRGLQDQLGERILYTFHSTPITFLYEFGLIGCLLYGAVFLYLFYRLLRIQTTDLAFLALLLASWLGLLQFTESVLVRPSGFYFIWLSLLAYASLRRLPPHDITHT
;
A
#
# COMPACT_ATOMS: atom_id res chain seq x y z
N MET A 1 -7.30 33.49 -0.41
CA MET A 1 -7.81 33.61 0.97
C MET A 1 -7.67 32.28 1.67
N LEU A 2 -6.58 32.04 2.35
CA LEU A 2 -6.41 30.97 3.33
C LEU A 2 -7.13 31.41 4.61
N LYS A 3 -8.47 31.25 4.64
CA LYS A 3 -9.21 31.42 5.89
C LYS A 3 -8.72 30.35 6.86
N SER A 4 -8.01 30.80 7.90
CA SER A 4 -7.75 30.14 9.18
C SER A 4 -8.13 28.67 9.24
N ALA A 5 -7.44 27.82 8.48
CA ALA A 5 -7.33 26.40 8.84
C ALA A 5 -6.72 26.41 10.25
N ASN A 6 -7.46 25.94 11.23
CA ASN A 6 -7.00 25.89 12.60
C ASN A 6 -5.62 25.22 12.59
N ILE A 7 -4.58 26.01 12.83
CA ILE A 7 -3.17 25.58 12.87
C ILE A 7 -2.98 24.22 13.60
N PRO A 8 -3.71 23.94 14.71
CA PRO A 8 -3.61 22.64 15.38
C PRO A 8 -4.01 21.43 14.51
N THR A 9 -5.02 21.59 13.63
CA THR A 9 -5.52 20.47 12.81
C THR A 9 -4.55 20.09 11.70
N SER A 10 -4.04 21.10 10.98
CA SER A 10 -3.07 20.83 9.91
C SER A 10 -1.77 20.25 10.47
N PHE A 11 -1.34 20.70 11.65
CA PHE A 11 -0.16 20.18 12.33
C PHE A 11 -0.34 18.71 12.75
N ALA A 12 -1.45 18.36 13.42
CA ALA A 12 -1.71 16.98 13.81
C ALA A 12 -1.85 16.02 12.63
N LEU A 13 -2.49 16.48 11.53
CA LEU A 13 -2.58 15.71 10.28
C LEU A 13 -1.20 15.52 9.64
N SER A 14 -0.35 16.53 9.65
CA SER A 14 1.03 16.43 9.14
C SER A 14 1.84 15.42 9.94
N ILE A 15 1.75 15.44 11.27
CA ILE A 15 2.41 14.45 12.14
C ILE A 15 1.94 13.04 11.79
N LEU A 16 0.65 12.83 11.59
CA LEU A 16 0.09 11.52 11.26
C LEU A 16 0.61 11.02 9.90
N VAL A 17 0.68 11.89 8.88
CA VAL A 17 1.27 11.54 7.56
C VAL A 17 2.75 11.21 7.70
N ILE A 18 3.52 12.04 8.40
CA ILE A 18 4.95 11.79 8.65
C ILE A 18 5.14 10.44 9.33
N TRP A 19 4.30 10.11 10.32
CA TRP A 19 4.38 8.84 11.01
C TRP A 19 4.11 7.64 10.11
N ILE A 20 3.07 7.70 9.26
CA ILE A 20 2.79 6.66 8.27
C ILE A 20 4.02 6.42 7.38
N MET A 21 4.70 7.50 6.98
CA MET A 21 5.89 7.42 6.15
C MET A 21 7.10 6.85 6.91
N LEU A 22 7.30 7.27 8.16
CA LEU A 22 8.36 6.72 9.01
C LEU A 22 8.17 5.23 9.28
N ASP A 23 6.94 4.75 9.47
CA ASP A 23 6.66 3.31 9.58
C ASP A 23 7.12 2.56 8.33
N ALA A 24 6.88 3.13 7.15
CA ALA A 24 7.35 2.55 5.90
C ALA A 24 8.87 2.39 5.81
N TRP A 25 9.63 3.24 6.51
CA TRP A 25 11.10 3.20 6.52
C TRP A 25 11.68 2.40 7.69
N ILE A 26 11.15 2.62 8.90
CA ILE A 26 11.69 2.00 10.12
C ILE A 26 11.44 0.49 10.11
N ARG A 27 10.25 0.05 9.70
CA ARG A 27 9.89 -1.36 9.70
C ARG A 27 10.82 -2.23 8.85
N PRO A 28 11.09 -1.90 7.58
CA PRO A 28 12.08 -2.64 6.79
C PRO A 28 13.49 -2.62 7.37
N LEU A 29 13.92 -1.48 7.94
CA LEU A 29 15.24 -1.34 8.55
C LEU A 29 15.40 -2.15 9.85
N SER A 30 14.31 -2.41 10.58
CA SER A 30 14.33 -3.19 11.82
C SER A 30 14.34 -4.71 11.62
N PHE A 31 14.13 -5.20 10.39
CA PHE A 31 14.25 -6.63 10.10
C PHE A 31 15.70 -7.14 10.10
N THR A 32 16.65 -6.24 10.02
CA THR A 32 18.06 -6.57 10.08
C THR A 32 18.62 -6.07 11.42
N ASP A 33 19.02 -6.98 12.29
CA ASP A 33 19.58 -6.64 13.62
C ASP A 33 20.80 -5.73 13.54
N GLU A 34 21.40 -5.61 12.35
CA GLU A 34 22.58 -4.79 12.10
C GLU A 34 22.28 -3.29 11.92
N VAL A 35 21.05 -2.94 11.47
CA VAL A 35 20.69 -1.52 11.20
C VAL A 35 19.86 -0.94 12.33
N LEU A 36 18.83 -1.66 12.74
CA LEU A 36 17.98 -1.30 13.88
C LEU A 36 17.63 -2.58 14.65
N PRO A 37 17.81 -2.62 15.97
CA PRO A 37 17.44 -3.78 16.77
C PRO A 37 15.98 -4.18 16.51
N LYS A 38 15.71 -5.49 16.38
CA LYS A 38 14.32 -6.02 16.20
C LYS A 38 13.32 -5.45 17.21
N GLN A 39 13.80 -5.11 18.40
CA GLN A 39 13.00 -4.48 19.44
C GLN A 39 12.32 -3.18 18.99
N TRP A 40 12.88 -2.44 18.05
CA TRP A 40 12.28 -1.19 17.56
C TRP A 40 10.98 -1.43 16.81
N SER A 41 10.85 -2.57 16.11
CA SER A 41 9.57 -2.92 15.46
C SER A 41 8.45 -3.15 16.49
N PHE A 42 8.76 -3.60 17.71
CA PHE A 42 7.79 -3.75 18.78
C PHE A 42 7.34 -2.41 19.37
N TRP A 43 8.19 -1.38 19.33
CA TRP A 43 7.85 -0.04 19.83
C TRP A 43 7.06 0.80 18.84
N LEU A 44 7.10 0.47 17.55
CA LEU A 44 6.34 1.20 16.54
C LEU A 44 4.84 1.20 16.85
N LEU A 45 4.30 0.10 17.27
CA LEU A 45 2.88 -0.06 17.50
C LEU A 45 2.39 0.67 18.75
N PRO A 46 3.06 0.58 19.94
CA PRO A 46 2.80 1.46 21.07
C PRO A 46 2.94 2.95 20.74
N ALA A 47 3.96 3.30 19.93
CA ALA A 47 4.15 4.67 19.48
C ALA A 47 3.00 5.16 18.60
N TYR A 48 2.44 4.32 17.72
CA TYR A 48 1.19 4.63 17.00
C TYR A 48 0.04 4.94 17.93
N ILE A 49 -0.18 4.10 18.97
CA ILE A 49 -1.27 4.29 19.91
C ILE A 49 -1.13 5.63 20.64
N VAL A 50 0.07 5.95 21.13
CA VAL A 50 0.35 7.22 21.80
C VAL A 50 0.11 8.37 20.82
N LEU A 51 0.67 8.31 19.61
CA LEU A 51 0.50 9.35 18.61
C LEU A 51 -0.96 9.57 18.25
N PHE A 52 -1.72 8.51 18.00
CA PHE A 52 -3.14 8.60 17.66
C PHE A 52 -3.95 9.14 18.84
N SER A 53 -3.61 8.75 20.07
CA SER A 53 -4.27 9.26 21.27
C SER A 53 -4.02 10.77 21.43
N VAL A 54 -2.79 11.23 21.22
CA VAL A 54 -2.42 12.65 21.25
C VAL A 54 -3.13 13.41 20.14
N CYS A 55 -3.09 12.90 18.88
CA CYS A 55 -3.80 13.50 17.76
C CYS A 55 -5.31 13.58 18.03
N TRP A 56 -5.91 12.51 18.57
CA TRP A 56 -7.32 12.51 18.98
C TRP A 56 -7.62 13.57 20.03
N PHE A 57 -6.82 13.66 21.07
CA PHE A 57 -7.00 14.64 22.14
C PHE A 57 -6.91 16.07 21.60
N ILE A 58 -5.97 16.35 20.70
CA ILE A 58 -5.81 17.66 20.06
C ILE A 58 -6.98 17.96 19.11
N LEU A 59 -7.47 16.97 18.35
CA LEU A 59 -8.49 17.18 17.34
C LEU A 59 -9.92 17.16 17.88
N ARG A 60 -10.15 16.45 19.01
CA ARG A 60 -11.48 16.27 19.60
C ARG A 60 -12.29 17.57 19.80
N PRO A 61 -11.72 18.69 20.28
CA PRO A 61 -12.47 19.93 20.49
C PRO A 61 -13.04 20.53 19.21
N PHE A 62 -12.50 20.16 18.05
CA PHE A 62 -12.82 20.77 16.76
C PHE A 62 -13.83 19.98 15.92
N TYR A 63 -14.18 18.75 16.33
CA TYR A 63 -14.99 17.87 15.51
C TYR A 63 -16.13 17.22 16.24
N ARG A 64 -17.31 17.24 15.60
CA ARG A 64 -18.44 16.40 15.97
C ARG A 64 -18.39 15.15 15.12
N VAL A 65 -18.42 13.97 15.78
CA VAL A 65 -18.48 12.68 15.09
C VAL A 65 -19.87 12.57 14.44
N ASP A 66 -19.92 12.72 13.13
CA ASP A 66 -21.14 12.48 12.34
C ASP A 66 -21.05 11.08 11.73
N LEU A 67 -21.55 10.08 12.46
CA LEU A 67 -21.64 8.69 12.02
C LEU A 67 -22.77 8.55 11.00
N THR A 68 -22.55 8.96 9.77
CA THR A 68 -23.53 8.80 8.70
C THR A 68 -23.62 7.33 8.22
N THR A 69 -24.75 7.00 7.58
CA THR A 69 -25.08 5.66 7.03
C THR A 69 -24.01 5.03 6.15
N GLY A 70 -23.07 5.83 5.62
CA GLY A 70 -21.97 5.33 4.79
C GLY A 70 -20.90 4.52 5.54
N HIS A 71 -20.89 4.57 6.87
CA HIS A 71 -19.90 3.89 7.70
C HIS A 71 -20.34 2.49 8.16
N GLN A 72 -21.59 2.10 7.88
CA GLN A 72 -22.17 0.86 8.43
C GLN A 72 -21.37 -0.38 8.07
N ILE A 73 -20.96 -0.54 6.80
CA ILE A 73 -20.22 -1.73 6.37
C ILE A 73 -18.81 -1.80 7.00
N VAL A 74 -18.15 -0.64 7.13
CA VAL A 74 -16.86 -0.54 7.82
C VAL A 74 -17.05 -0.87 9.30
N PHE A 75 -18.13 -0.38 9.90
CA PHE A 75 -18.45 -0.63 11.30
C PHE A 75 -18.74 -2.11 11.57
N ILE A 76 -19.52 -2.78 10.71
CA ILE A 76 -19.77 -4.23 10.79
C ILE A 76 -18.46 -5.01 10.70
N PHE A 77 -17.58 -4.65 9.78
CA PHE A 77 -16.25 -5.26 9.65
C PHE A 77 -15.42 -5.09 10.92
N LEU A 78 -15.41 -3.89 11.52
CA LEU A 78 -14.67 -3.62 12.75
C LEU A 78 -15.25 -4.35 13.96
N ILE A 79 -16.58 -4.48 14.05
CA ILE A 79 -17.24 -5.30 15.07
C ILE A 79 -16.81 -6.76 14.92
N TYR A 80 -16.83 -7.27 13.69
CA TYR A 80 -16.36 -8.64 13.43
C TYR A 80 -14.90 -8.83 13.84
N LEU A 81 -14.00 -7.93 13.45
CA LEU A 81 -12.60 -7.98 13.87
C LEU A 81 -12.46 -7.96 15.39
N THR A 82 -13.22 -7.10 16.07
CA THR A 82 -13.21 -7.01 17.54
C THR A 82 -13.64 -8.34 18.14
N PHE A 83 -14.78 -8.86 17.71
CA PHE A 83 -15.30 -10.15 18.19
C PHE A 83 -14.32 -11.28 17.93
N HIS A 84 -13.79 -11.36 16.72
CA HIS A 84 -12.82 -12.38 16.33
C HIS A 84 -11.54 -12.33 17.18
N ILE A 85 -10.98 -11.14 17.40
CA ILE A 85 -9.78 -10.98 18.22
C ILE A 85 -10.05 -11.39 19.66
N VAL A 86 -11.18 -10.98 20.24
CA VAL A 86 -11.55 -11.35 21.61
C VAL A 86 -11.76 -12.86 21.73
N PHE A 87 -12.45 -13.47 20.75
CA PHE A 87 -12.72 -14.91 20.74
C PHE A 87 -11.44 -15.74 20.67
N PHE A 88 -10.50 -15.35 19.80
CA PHE A 88 -9.23 -16.05 19.63
C PHE A 88 -8.13 -15.61 20.59
N PHE A 89 -8.37 -14.62 21.46
CA PHE A 89 -7.35 -14.03 22.33
C PHE A 89 -6.59 -15.04 23.17
N PHE A 90 -7.28 -16.08 23.64
CA PHE A 90 -6.70 -17.14 24.45
C PHE A 90 -6.20 -18.35 23.64
N ASN A 91 -6.36 -18.34 22.32
CA ASN A 91 -5.82 -19.38 21.47
C ASN A 91 -4.28 -19.32 21.46
N ALA A 92 -3.62 -20.48 21.56
CA ALA A 92 -2.17 -20.60 21.58
C ALA A 92 -1.50 -20.07 20.28
N ASN A 93 -2.25 -20.08 19.17
CA ASN A 93 -1.75 -19.68 17.86
C ASN A 93 -1.85 -18.16 17.61
N THR A 94 -2.59 -17.44 18.43
CA THR A 94 -2.80 -16.00 18.27
C THR A 94 -1.66 -15.20 18.90
N ASP A 95 -1.09 -14.29 18.12
CA ASP A 95 -0.20 -13.26 18.66
C ASP A 95 -1.04 -12.18 19.38
N ARG A 96 -1.21 -12.34 20.70
CA ARG A 96 -2.08 -11.49 21.53
C ARG A 96 -1.66 -10.04 21.54
N VAL A 97 -0.35 -9.77 21.55
CA VAL A 97 0.16 -8.41 21.56
C VAL A 97 -0.15 -7.75 20.22
N LEU A 98 0.19 -8.41 19.12
CA LEU A 98 -0.11 -7.92 17.77
C LEU A 98 -1.62 -7.71 17.58
N ALA A 99 -2.45 -8.65 18.03
CA ALA A 99 -3.90 -8.58 17.94
C ALA A 99 -4.48 -7.36 18.66
N SER A 100 -4.07 -7.15 19.92
CA SER A 100 -4.52 -6.01 20.73
C SER A 100 -4.10 -4.68 20.11
N LEU A 101 -2.84 -4.58 19.73
CA LEU A 101 -2.28 -3.36 19.16
C LEU A 101 -2.88 -3.04 17.78
N TYR A 102 -3.13 -4.05 16.95
CA TYR A 102 -3.83 -3.90 15.68
C TYR A 102 -5.24 -3.31 15.89
N LEU A 103 -5.99 -3.90 16.80
CA LEU A 103 -7.35 -3.47 17.08
C LEU A 103 -7.39 -2.02 17.58
N ILE A 104 -6.57 -1.70 18.59
CA ILE A 104 -6.54 -0.35 19.18
C ILE A 104 -6.13 0.68 18.12
N SER A 105 -5.06 0.44 17.37
CA SER A 105 -4.59 1.38 16.35
C SER A 105 -5.62 1.59 15.22
N THR A 106 -6.31 0.52 14.80
CA THR A 106 -7.37 0.57 13.80
C THR A 106 -8.54 1.43 14.28
N TRP A 107 -9.05 1.16 15.49
CA TRP A 107 -10.15 1.93 16.06
C TRP A 107 -9.80 3.40 16.25
N LEU A 108 -8.63 3.69 16.81
CA LEU A 108 -8.17 5.07 16.99
C LEU A 108 -8.05 5.79 15.65
N PHE A 109 -7.47 5.16 14.63
CA PHE A 109 -7.34 5.78 13.33
C PHE A 109 -8.71 6.05 12.69
N VAL A 110 -9.63 5.08 12.72
CA VAL A 110 -10.99 5.25 12.16
C VAL A 110 -11.74 6.38 12.89
N VAL A 111 -11.64 6.46 14.23
CA VAL A 111 -12.26 7.53 15.02
C VAL A 111 -11.67 8.89 14.63
N ILE A 112 -10.34 9.00 14.51
CA ILE A 112 -9.68 10.25 14.09
C ILE A 112 -10.15 10.67 12.70
N VAL A 113 -10.06 9.77 11.72
CA VAL A 113 -10.34 10.11 10.32
C VAL A 113 -11.84 10.35 10.09
N SER A 114 -12.74 9.60 10.77
CA SER A 114 -14.18 9.84 10.68
C SER A 114 -14.63 11.11 11.38
N SER A 115 -13.83 11.65 12.28
CA SER A 115 -14.08 12.95 12.93
C SER A 115 -13.70 14.14 12.05
N LEU A 116 -12.98 13.93 10.94
CA LEU A 116 -12.55 15.00 10.05
C LEU A 116 -13.76 15.59 9.25
N SER A 117 -13.79 16.91 9.11
CA SER A 117 -14.71 17.56 8.19
C SER A 117 -14.32 17.23 6.74
N ARG A 118 -15.24 17.47 5.78
CA ARG A 118 -14.95 17.29 4.35
C ARG A 118 -13.76 18.12 3.87
N THR A 119 -13.67 19.34 4.34
CA THR A 119 -12.54 20.23 3.99
C THR A 119 -11.24 19.69 4.55
N SER A 120 -11.25 19.18 5.77
CA SER A 120 -10.08 18.62 6.43
C SER A 120 -9.66 17.29 5.78
N ILE A 121 -10.59 16.44 5.34
CA ILE A 121 -10.26 15.19 4.65
C ILE A 121 -9.64 15.46 3.27
N ASP A 122 -10.06 16.51 2.56
CA ASP A 122 -9.43 16.91 1.30
C ASP A 122 -8.00 17.43 1.50
N GLN A 123 -7.79 18.23 2.55
CA GLN A 123 -6.44 18.68 2.93
C GLN A 123 -5.54 17.51 3.32
N TRP A 124 -6.07 16.57 4.12
CA TRP A 124 -5.39 15.33 4.46
C TRP A 124 -4.93 14.56 3.23
N HIS A 125 -5.84 14.32 2.27
CA HIS A 125 -5.49 13.59 1.05
C HIS A 125 -4.49 14.32 0.18
N ARG A 126 -4.56 15.65 0.09
CA ARG A 126 -3.52 16.43 -0.61
C ARG A 126 -2.15 16.27 0.04
N LEU A 127 -2.08 16.36 1.36
CA LEU A 127 -0.84 16.14 2.11
C LEU A 127 -0.31 14.72 1.87
N LEU A 128 -1.16 13.71 2.00
CA LEU A 128 -0.80 12.31 1.74
C LEU A 128 -0.23 12.12 0.33
N TYR A 129 -0.82 12.76 -0.69
CA TYR A 129 -0.33 12.67 -2.07
C TYR A 129 1.02 13.36 -2.25
N TYR A 130 1.21 14.54 -1.69
CA TYR A 130 2.52 15.21 -1.72
C TYR A 130 3.60 14.38 -1.03
N PHE A 131 3.27 13.76 0.08
CA PHE A 131 4.18 12.86 0.78
C PHE A 131 4.52 11.62 -0.05
N LEU A 132 3.54 10.92 -0.57
CA LEU A 132 3.76 9.74 -1.42
C LEU A 132 4.63 10.08 -2.63
N TYR A 133 4.40 11.24 -3.22
CA TYR A 133 5.18 11.72 -4.33
C TYR A 133 6.63 12.03 -3.92
N GLY A 134 6.82 12.87 -2.90
CA GLY A 134 8.14 13.22 -2.39
C GLY A 134 8.94 12.03 -1.89
N GLN A 135 8.28 11.10 -1.18
CA GLN A 135 8.89 9.85 -0.73
C GLN A 135 9.38 8.99 -1.90
N ALA A 136 8.56 8.82 -2.93
CA ALA A 136 8.95 7.99 -4.08
C ALA A 136 10.14 8.61 -4.83
N VAL A 137 10.16 9.94 -5.01
CA VAL A 137 11.30 10.65 -5.59
C VAL A 137 12.55 10.47 -4.74
N PHE A 138 12.42 10.63 -3.43
CA PHE A 138 13.54 10.45 -2.50
C PHE A 138 14.07 9.02 -2.54
N LEU A 139 13.20 8.01 -2.41
CA LEU A 139 13.60 6.61 -2.43
C LEU A 139 14.26 6.21 -3.75
N ALA A 140 13.71 6.66 -4.88
CA ALA A 140 14.27 6.40 -6.20
C ALA A 140 15.64 7.04 -6.37
N SER A 141 15.77 8.33 -6.02
CA SER A 141 17.03 9.06 -6.13
C SER A 141 18.12 8.47 -5.24
N TYR A 142 17.77 8.21 -3.99
CA TYR A 142 18.67 7.56 -3.03
C TYR A 142 19.18 6.22 -3.57
N ALA A 143 18.26 5.32 -3.94
CA ALA A 143 18.61 3.99 -4.39
C ALA A 143 19.47 4.01 -5.66
N LEU A 144 19.19 4.90 -6.61
CA LEU A 144 19.99 5.04 -7.82
C LEU A 144 21.38 5.63 -7.52
N ILE A 145 21.48 6.72 -6.75
CA ILE A 145 22.77 7.35 -6.40
C ILE A 145 23.67 6.33 -5.70
N VAL A 146 23.12 5.64 -4.71
CA VAL A 146 23.91 4.71 -3.92
C VAL A 146 24.30 3.47 -4.73
N SER A 147 23.50 3.06 -5.73
CA SER A 147 23.85 1.94 -6.62
C SER A 147 25.07 2.19 -7.50
N PHE A 148 25.47 3.45 -7.69
CA PHE A 148 26.68 3.81 -8.44
C PHE A 148 27.96 3.83 -7.60
N GLY A 149 27.86 3.86 -6.26
CA GLY A 149 29.00 4.06 -5.37
C GLY A 149 29.43 2.86 -4.56
N THR A 150 28.83 1.67 -4.77
CA THR A 150 29.09 0.51 -3.90
C THR A 150 30.07 -0.49 -4.48
N GLU A 151 31.11 -0.78 -3.70
CA GLU A 151 31.82 -2.04 -3.82
C GLU A 151 30.92 -3.20 -3.40
N TYR A 152 30.97 -4.28 -4.18
CA TYR A 152 30.15 -5.47 -3.94
C TYR A 152 30.65 -6.21 -2.68
N VAL A 153 29.89 -6.17 -1.59
CA VAL A 153 30.13 -7.02 -0.42
C VAL A 153 28.91 -7.93 -0.25
N PRO A 154 28.97 -9.19 -0.67
CA PRO A 154 27.86 -10.11 -0.49
C PRO A 154 27.77 -10.53 0.99
N VAL A 155 26.73 -10.10 1.68
CA VAL A 155 26.32 -10.62 2.99
C VAL A 155 24.89 -11.11 2.85
N GLU A 156 24.65 -12.41 2.98
CA GLU A 156 23.32 -13.04 3.00
C GLU A 156 22.33 -12.55 1.91
N ASN A 157 22.80 -12.44 0.66
CA ASN A 157 22.00 -11.92 -0.46
C ASN A 157 21.63 -10.43 -0.40
N LEU A 158 22.20 -9.65 0.51
CA LEU A 158 22.03 -8.19 0.61
C LEU A 158 23.38 -7.51 0.43
N GLN A 159 23.39 -6.40 -0.27
CA GLN A 159 24.53 -5.48 -0.31
C GLN A 159 24.28 -4.33 0.64
N TRP A 160 25.33 -3.90 1.32
CA TRP A 160 25.30 -2.84 2.29
C TRP A 160 26.20 -1.69 1.84
N LEU A 161 25.62 -0.48 1.76
CA LEU A 161 26.43 0.73 1.69
C LEU A 161 26.84 1.11 3.12
N ARG A 162 28.14 1.21 3.38
CA ARG A 162 28.67 1.76 4.63
C ARG A 162 29.08 3.21 4.42
N ILE A 163 28.49 4.12 5.20
CA ILE A 163 28.89 5.53 5.27
C ILE A 163 29.23 5.81 6.73
N GLY A 164 30.52 5.74 7.07
CA GLY A 164 30.95 5.83 8.47
C GLY A 164 30.36 4.67 9.31
N PRO A 165 29.69 4.98 10.45
CA PRO A 165 29.06 3.94 11.28
C PRO A 165 27.69 3.47 10.76
N LEU A 166 27.17 4.08 9.69
CA LEU A 166 25.85 3.76 9.15
C LEU A 166 25.97 2.72 8.04
N SER A 167 25.14 1.68 8.12
CA SER A 167 25.00 0.65 7.10
C SER A 167 23.59 0.65 6.55
N PHE A 168 23.43 0.73 5.22
CA PHE A 168 22.14 0.79 4.55
C PHE A 168 22.00 -0.37 3.56
N PRO A 169 20.90 -1.16 3.63
CA PRO A 169 20.63 -2.23 2.69
C PRO A 169 20.34 -1.63 1.31
N GLN A 170 21.06 -2.07 0.29
CA GLN A 170 21.01 -1.40 -0.99
C GLN A 170 20.51 -2.24 -2.15
N LEU A 171 20.94 -3.49 -2.21
CA LEU A 171 20.63 -4.40 -3.29
C LEU A 171 20.23 -5.75 -2.72
N TYR A 172 19.23 -6.37 -3.33
CA TYR A 172 18.84 -7.73 -3.02
C TYR A 172 19.25 -8.64 -4.19
N VAL A 173 19.95 -9.71 -3.89
CA VAL A 173 20.35 -10.73 -4.89
C VAL A 173 19.19 -11.74 -4.96
N GLY A 174 18.58 -11.90 -6.13
CA GLY A 174 17.56 -12.93 -6.32
C GLY A 174 18.15 -14.33 -6.13
N GLU A 175 17.33 -15.30 -5.72
CA GLU A 175 17.68 -16.69 -5.41
C GLU A 175 18.50 -17.43 -6.50
N GLN A 176 18.59 -16.89 -7.70
CA GLN A 176 19.30 -17.49 -8.85
C GLN A 176 20.58 -16.75 -9.27
N GLY A 177 21.14 -15.91 -8.40
CA GLY A 177 22.56 -15.45 -8.52
C GLY A 177 22.93 -14.51 -9.66
N SER A 178 22.05 -14.23 -10.62
CA SER A 178 22.47 -13.51 -11.83
C SER A 178 21.92 -12.08 -11.97
N PHE A 179 20.97 -11.65 -11.15
CA PHE A 179 20.36 -10.34 -11.27
C PHE A 179 20.22 -9.62 -9.91
N LEU A 180 20.93 -8.52 -9.77
CA LEU A 180 20.86 -7.66 -8.58
C LEU A 180 19.61 -6.80 -8.64
N ARG A 181 18.70 -7.01 -7.70
CA ARG A 181 17.45 -6.26 -7.55
C ARG A 181 17.64 -5.10 -6.58
N LEU A 182 17.22 -3.91 -7.00
CA LEU A 182 17.32 -2.70 -6.20
C LEU A 182 16.25 -2.67 -5.11
N ALA A 183 16.66 -2.54 -3.85
CA ALA A 183 15.76 -2.41 -2.70
C ALA A 183 15.84 -1.03 -2.02
N GLY A 184 16.85 -0.22 -2.31
CA GLY A 184 17.06 1.09 -1.71
C GLY A 184 17.22 0.99 -0.19
N LEU A 185 16.45 1.80 0.54
CA LEU A 185 16.39 1.75 2.00
C LEU A 185 15.53 0.60 2.53
N MET A 186 14.86 -0.14 1.63
CA MET A 186 14.02 -1.28 2.01
C MET A 186 14.83 -2.56 1.93
N ASN A 187 14.55 -3.50 2.83
CA ASN A 187 15.15 -4.82 2.79
C ASN A 187 14.53 -5.76 1.73
N ASN A 188 13.44 -5.31 1.07
CA ASN A 188 12.71 -6.10 0.08
C ASN A 188 12.41 -5.25 -1.17
N PRO A 189 12.86 -5.69 -2.38
CA PRO A 189 12.59 -4.98 -3.63
C PRO A 189 11.10 -4.83 -3.96
N ASN A 190 10.24 -5.76 -3.52
CA ASN A 190 8.81 -5.65 -3.75
C ASN A 190 8.18 -4.55 -2.87
N THR A 191 8.60 -4.44 -1.61
CA THR A 191 8.20 -3.35 -0.72
C THR A 191 8.70 -2.01 -1.25
N PHE A 192 9.94 -1.94 -1.73
CA PHE A 192 10.50 -0.76 -2.38
C PHE A 192 9.64 -0.33 -3.58
N ALA A 193 9.37 -1.26 -4.50
CA ALA A 193 8.52 -1.00 -5.66
C ALA A 193 7.10 -0.58 -5.26
N ALA A 194 6.53 -1.19 -4.22
CA ALA A 194 5.21 -0.83 -3.71
C ALA A 194 5.15 0.63 -3.26
N TRP A 195 6.20 1.19 -2.68
CA TRP A 195 6.26 2.61 -2.32
C TRP A 195 6.57 3.54 -3.49
N LEU A 196 7.18 3.04 -4.56
CA LEU A 196 7.47 3.83 -5.77
C LEU A 196 6.23 4.04 -6.65
N VAL A 197 5.35 3.04 -6.76
CA VAL A 197 4.21 3.07 -7.68
C VAL A 197 3.28 4.26 -7.45
N PRO A 198 2.79 4.57 -6.24
CA PRO A 198 1.89 5.71 -6.03
C PRO A 198 2.54 7.05 -6.41
N GLY A 199 3.81 7.25 -6.07
CA GLY A 199 4.53 8.46 -6.46
C GLY A 199 4.75 8.57 -7.97
N GLY A 200 5.04 7.46 -8.64
CA GLY A 200 5.14 7.40 -10.09
C GLY A 200 3.81 7.73 -10.80
N LEU A 201 2.69 7.22 -10.28
CA LEU A 201 1.35 7.55 -10.78
C LEU A 201 1.01 9.03 -10.58
N LEU A 202 1.39 9.62 -9.45
CA LEU A 202 1.24 11.05 -9.20
C LEU A 202 2.11 11.87 -10.14
N ALA A 203 3.37 11.49 -10.35
CA ALA A 203 4.26 12.14 -11.32
C ALA A 203 3.67 12.08 -12.74
N TRP A 204 3.16 10.92 -13.17
CA TRP A 204 2.50 10.73 -14.46
C TRP A 204 1.24 11.60 -14.60
N PHE A 205 0.39 11.61 -13.57
CA PHE A 205 -0.80 12.45 -13.53
C PHE A 205 -0.47 13.94 -13.68
N TYR A 206 0.49 14.46 -12.90
CA TYR A 206 0.89 15.87 -12.95
C TYR A 206 1.59 16.21 -14.27
N LEU A 207 2.39 15.31 -14.82
CA LEU A 207 2.99 15.46 -16.14
C LEU A 207 1.91 15.69 -17.21
N LEU A 208 0.92 14.82 -17.28
CA LEU A 208 -0.19 14.94 -18.25
C LEU A 208 -1.05 16.17 -18.02
N ARG A 209 -1.26 16.57 -16.75
CA ARG A 209 -2.09 17.72 -16.38
C ARG A 209 -1.44 19.07 -16.70
N GLN A 210 -0.13 19.13 -16.63
CA GLN A 210 0.62 20.38 -16.76
C GLN A 210 1.32 20.56 -18.12
N PHE A 211 1.29 19.53 -18.99
CA PHE A 211 1.90 19.64 -20.32
C PHE A 211 1.20 20.70 -21.19
N PRO A 212 1.95 21.56 -21.91
CA PRO A 212 3.41 21.66 -22.09
C PRO A 212 4.12 22.72 -21.21
N ARG A 213 3.71 22.95 -19.97
CA ARG A 213 4.31 23.96 -19.09
C ARG A 213 5.72 23.55 -18.62
N ARG A 214 6.56 24.54 -18.22
CA ARG A 214 7.91 24.26 -17.66
C ARG A 214 7.89 23.28 -16.48
N GLN A 215 6.86 23.33 -15.64
CA GLN A 215 6.71 22.42 -14.50
C GLN A 215 6.55 20.94 -14.93
N SER A 216 6.06 20.68 -16.15
CA SER A 216 5.96 19.31 -16.66
C SER A 216 7.33 18.65 -16.84
N LEU A 217 8.39 19.43 -17.12
CA LEU A 217 9.74 18.88 -17.23
C LEU A 217 10.23 18.31 -15.90
N LEU A 218 9.95 18.99 -14.77
CA LEU A 218 10.30 18.48 -13.44
C LEU A 218 9.59 17.16 -13.14
N HIS A 219 8.30 17.07 -13.46
CA HIS A 219 7.55 15.83 -13.29
C HIS A 219 8.05 14.71 -14.21
N ALA A 220 8.49 15.05 -15.42
CA ALA A 220 9.11 14.09 -16.34
C ALA A 220 10.43 13.52 -15.80
N VAL A 221 11.30 14.37 -15.23
CA VAL A 221 12.55 13.95 -14.60
C VAL A 221 12.28 13.04 -13.40
N PHE A 222 11.38 13.42 -12.52
CA PHE A 222 11.04 12.62 -11.34
C PHE A 222 10.41 11.29 -11.74
N LEU A 223 9.53 11.30 -12.75
CA LEU A 223 8.96 10.08 -13.30
C LEU A 223 10.04 9.16 -13.85
N LEU A 224 10.99 9.69 -14.60
CA LEU A 224 12.10 8.92 -15.16
C LEU A 224 12.92 8.24 -14.05
N LEU A 225 13.28 8.97 -12.99
CA LEU A 225 14.00 8.42 -11.83
C LEU A 225 13.21 7.28 -11.19
N ILE A 226 11.91 7.49 -10.95
CA ILE A 226 11.03 6.47 -10.34
C ILE A 226 10.92 5.24 -11.25
N VAL A 227 10.73 5.42 -12.56
CA VAL A 227 10.62 4.30 -13.51
C VAL A 227 11.92 3.51 -13.58
N ILE A 228 13.09 4.17 -13.66
CA ILE A 228 14.38 3.48 -13.65
C ILE A 228 14.54 2.66 -12.36
N ALA A 229 14.25 3.26 -11.19
CA ALA A 229 14.33 2.56 -9.91
C ALA A 229 13.35 1.39 -9.84
N LEU A 230 12.13 1.55 -10.36
CA LEU A 230 11.11 0.51 -10.42
C LEU A 230 11.54 -0.66 -11.32
N LEU A 231 12.11 -0.39 -12.49
CA LEU A 231 12.66 -1.41 -13.38
C LEU A 231 13.84 -2.15 -12.72
N ARG A 232 14.75 -1.43 -12.08
CA ARG A 232 15.89 -1.98 -11.35
C ARG A 232 15.47 -2.81 -10.12
N SER A 233 14.30 -2.55 -9.54
CA SER A 233 13.77 -3.38 -8.46
C SER A 233 13.41 -4.79 -8.92
N GLY A 234 13.13 -4.99 -10.21
CA GLY A 234 12.66 -6.26 -10.76
C GLY A 234 11.35 -6.76 -10.16
N SER A 235 10.55 -5.86 -9.53
CA SER A 235 9.26 -6.21 -8.95
C SER A 235 8.19 -6.27 -10.04
N GLN A 236 7.81 -7.48 -10.42
CA GLN A 236 6.76 -7.69 -11.44
C GLN A 236 5.45 -7.00 -11.05
N THR A 237 5.00 -7.17 -9.80
CA THR A 237 3.78 -6.53 -9.30
C THR A 237 3.86 -5.02 -9.39
N GLY A 238 4.99 -4.42 -8.98
CA GLY A 238 5.19 -2.98 -9.05
C GLY A 238 5.13 -2.47 -10.49
N ILE A 239 5.88 -3.12 -11.39
CA ILE A 239 5.94 -2.73 -12.81
C ILE A 239 4.56 -2.86 -13.47
N TYR A 240 3.88 -3.99 -13.32
CA TYR A 240 2.57 -4.21 -13.96
C TYR A 240 1.50 -3.29 -13.39
N SER A 241 1.48 -3.08 -12.07
CA SER A 241 0.55 -2.14 -11.45
C SER A 241 0.78 -0.72 -11.96
N PHE A 242 2.04 -0.29 -12.07
CA PHE A 242 2.37 1.03 -12.59
C PHE A 242 1.91 1.18 -14.05
N VAL A 243 2.26 0.25 -14.95
CA VAL A 243 1.91 0.30 -16.36
C VAL A 243 0.39 0.32 -16.56
N LEU A 244 -0.35 -0.58 -15.89
CA LEU A 244 -1.81 -0.64 -15.99
C LEU A 244 -2.46 0.65 -15.50
N LEU A 245 -2.06 1.16 -14.35
CA LEU A 245 -2.68 2.36 -13.76
C LEU A 245 -2.24 3.64 -14.48
N ALA A 246 -1.04 3.70 -15.04
CA ALA A 246 -0.60 4.79 -15.92
C ALA A 246 -1.42 4.81 -17.22
N LEU A 247 -1.75 3.64 -17.80
CA LEU A 247 -2.67 3.54 -18.93
C LEU A 247 -4.05 4.10 -18.58
N LEU A 248 -4.66 3.66 -17.48
CA LEU A 248 -5.98 4.14 -17.04
C LEU A 248 -5.96 5.66 -16.80
N THR A 249 -4.88 6.18 -16.22
CA THR A 249 -4.66 7.62 -16.05
C THR A 249 -4.60 8.34 -17.42
N SER A 250 -3.86 7.81 -18.37
CA SER A 250 -3.73 8.38 -19.71
C SER A 250 -5.07 8.40 -20.46
N ILE A 251 -5.82 7.30 -20.42
CA ILE A 251 -7.16 7.23 -21.04
C ILE A 251 -8.11 8.27 -20.42
N ARG A 252 -8.05 8.45 -19.09
CA ARG A 252 -8.89 9.43 -18.39
C ARG A 252 -8.54 10.87 -18.73
N MET A 253 -7.25 11.17 -18.87
CA MET A 253 -6.76 12.53 -19.10
C MET A 253 -6.86 12.99 -20.56
N VAL A 254 -6.95 12.06 -21.50
CA VAL A 254 -7.03 12.39 -22.94
C VAL A 254 -8.48 12.68 -23.34
N PRO A 255 -8.76 13.87 -23.92
CA PRO A 255 -10.10 14.21 -24.38
C PRO A 255 -10.45 13.47 -25.69
N GLY A 256 -11.71 13.06 -25.81
CA GLY A 256 -12.29 12.46 -27.02
C GLY A 256 -12.04 10.96 -27.17
N THR A 257 -13.08 10.24 -27.58
CA THR A 257 -13.10 8.77 -27.66
C THR A 257 -12.05 8.23 -28.63
N ARG A 258 -11.87 8.87 -29.80
CA ARG A 258 -10.88 8.44 -30.80
C ARG A 258 -9.45 8.47 -30.24
N ARG A 259 -9.07 9.55 -29.53
CA ARG A 259 -7.74 9.67 -28.91
C ARG A 259 -7.55 8.67 -27.78
N ARG A 260 -8.58 8.42 -26.98
CA ARG A 260 -8.54 7.38 -25.93
C ARG A 260 -8.29 5.99 -26.52
N MET A 261 -8.95 5.67 -27.62
CA MET A 261 -8.71 4.39 -28.35
C MET A 261 -7.28 4.32 -28.92
N GLN A 262 -6.75 5.41 -29.45
CA GLN A 262 -5.34 5.46 -29.90
C GLN A 262 -4.36 5.22 -28.76
N VAL A 263 -4.55 5.87 -27.62
CA VAL A 263 -3.73 5.66 -26.42
C VAL A 263 -3.83 4.20 -25.95
N ALA A 264 -5.03 3.65 -25.84
CA ALA A 264 -5.21 2.24 -25.48
C ALA A 264 -4.52 1.30 -26.48
N ALA A 265 -4.66 1.54 -27.78
CA ALA A 265 -3.99 0.75 -28.81
C ALA A 265 -2.47 0.81 -28.71
N CYS A 266 -1.88 2.00 -28.48
CA CYS A 266 -0.44 2.15 -28.27
C CYS A 266 0.06 1.34 -27.05
N TYR A 267 -0.69 1.36 -25.95
CA TYR A 267 -0.32 0.58 -24.74
C TYR A 267 -0.45 -0.94 -25.00
N VAL A 268 -1.52 -1.38 -25.64
CA VAL A 268 -1.70 -2.80 -26.01
C VAL A 268 -0.57 -3.25 -26.93
N THR A 269 -0.28 -2.49 -27.98
CA THR A 269 0.81 -2.81 -28.90
C THR A 269 2.16 -2.82 -28.19
N GLY A 270 2.46 -1.81 -27.36
CA GLY A 270 3.69 -1.77 -26.56
C GLY A 270 3.81 -2.95 -25.60
N SER A 271 2.70 -3.35 -24.95
CA SER A 271 2.68 -4.50 -24.05
C SER A 271 2.90 -5.81 -24.83
N LEU A 272 2.30 -5.98 -26.00
CA LEU A 272 2.52 -7.15 -26.87
C LEU A 272 3.97 -7.24 -27.36
N ILE A 273 4.58 -6.11 -27.75
CA ILE A 273 6.00 -6.05 -28.13
C ILE A 273 6.87 -6.46 -26.93
N LEU A 274 6.59 -5.92 -25.75
CA LEU A 274 7.33 -6.26 -24.54
C LEU A 274 7.20 -7.75 -24.19
N CYS A 275 6.00 -8.31 -24.25
CA CYS A 275 5.77 -9.74 -24.08
C CYS A 275 6.54 -10.59 -25.11
N ALA A 276 6.56 -10.17 -26.38
CA ALA A 276 7.32 -10.85 -27.42
C ALA A 276 8.83 -10.81 -27.14
N VAL A 277 9.37 -9.66 -26.70
CA VAL A 277 10.78 -9.53 -26.31
C VAL A 277 11.10 -10.46 -25.14
N PHE A 278 10.27 -10.51 -24.12
CA PHE A 278 10.47 -11.41 -22.98
C PHE A 278 10.34 -12.89 -23.36
N ALA A 279 9.42 -13.22 -24.27
CA ALA A 279 9.31 -14.58 -24.81
C ALA A 279 10.57 -14.97 -25.57
N PHE A 280 11.07 -14.09 -26.42
CA PHE A 280 12.30 -14.31 -27.17
C PHE A 280 13.53 -14.49 -26.29
N GLN A 281 13.59 -13.77 -25.16
CA GLN A 281 14.64 -13.90 -24.16
C GLN A 281 14.46 -15.11 -23.22
N GLY A 282 13.43 -15.94 -23.38
CA GLY A 282 13.11 -17.05 -22.50
C GLY A 282 12.65 -16.65 -21.09
N LEU A 283 12.28 -15.39 -20.90
CA LEU A 283 11.85 -14.85 -19.61
C LEU A 283 10.33 -15.01 -19.35
N LEU A 284 9.56 -15.35 -20.40
CA LEU A 284 8.10 -15.48 -20.32
C LEU A 284 7.64 -16.51 -19.27
N PRO A 285 8.25 -17.72 -19.13
CA PRO A 285 7.85 -18.66 -18.09
C PRO A 285 8.02 -18.10 -16.68
N ARG A 286 9.08 -17.30 -16.42
CA ARG A 286 9.29 -16.62 -15.15
C ARG A 286 8.22 -15.57 -14.86
N LEU A 287 7.78 -14.82 -15.88
CA LEU A 287 6.72 -13.84 -15.75
C LEU A 287 5.37 -14.50 -15.42
N LEU A 288 5.12 -15.68 -16.01
CA LEU A 288 3.87 -16.42 -15.79
C LEU A 288 3.86 -17.25 -14.52
N SER A 289 5.03 -17.62 -13.99
CA SER A 289 5.15 -18.47 -12.79
C SER A 289 4.73 -17.80 -11.47
N LEU A 290 4.44 -16.49 -11.47
CA LEU A 290 4.13 -15.69 -10.28
C LEU A 290 5.16 -15.86 -9.14
N ASN A 291 6.40 -16.25 -9.48
CA ASN A 291 7.50 -16.48 -8.53
C ASN A 291 7.14 -17.44 -7.37
N GLY A 292 6.45 -18.55 -7.68
CA GLY A 292 6.05 -19.55 -6.70
C GLY A 292 4.87 -19.15 -5.80
N ARG A 293 4.25 -18.00 -6.03
CA ARG A 293 3.10 -17.55 -5.22
C ARG A 293 1.90 -18.47 -5.32
N PHE A 294 1.71 -19.11 -6.47
CA PHE A 294 0.61 -20.04 -6.64
C PHE A 294 0.69 -21.22 -5.63
N THR A 295 1.88 -21.75 -5.39
CA THR A 295 2.09 -22.79 -4.38
C THR A 295 1.76 -22.28 -2.97
N LEU A 296 2.12 -21.04 -2.64
CA LEU A 296 1.80 -20.42 -1.35
C LEU A 296 0.28 -20.20 -1.21
N TRP A 297 -0.41 -19.79 -2.25
CA TRP A 297 -1.86 -19.60 -2.23
C TRP A 297 -2.58 -20.92 -2.08
N GLN A 298 -2.12 -21.97 -2.78
CA GLN A 298 -2.66 -23.32 -2.66
C GLN A 298 -2.44 -23.86 -1.24
N ALA A 299 -1.25 -23.71 -0.67
CA ALA A 299 -0.97 -24.10 0.71
C ALA A 299 -1.89 -23.37 1.70
N GLY A 300 -2.05 -22.04 1.54
CA GLY A 300 -2.96 -21.25 2.37
C GLY A 300 -4.43 -21.66 2.25
N TRP A 301 -4.88 -21.98 1.03
CA TRP A 301 -6.22 -22.48 0.80
C TRP A 301 -6.46 -23.82 1.51
N HIS A 302 -5.54 -24.76 1.36
CA HIS A 302 -5.66 -26.08 2.02
C HIS A 302 -5.60 -25.94 3.54
N ALA A 303 -4.67 -25.13 4.06
CA ALA A 303 -4.57 -24.90 5.50
C ALA A 303 -5.80 -24.20 6.10
N SER A 304 -6.59 -23.48 5.29
CA SER A 304 -7.82 -22.83 5.76
C SER A 304 -9.00 -23.80 5.93
N ALA A 305 -8.93 -25.01 5.37
CA ALA A 305 -10.05 -25.96 5.36
C ALA A 305 -10.47 -26.39 6.78
N ASP A 306 -9.50 -26.53 7.68
CA ASP A 306 -9.74 -27.01 9.05
C ASP A 306 -10.49 -26.00 9.93
N ALA A 307 -10.43 -24.72 9.59
CA ALA A 307 -11.10 -23.63 10.30
C ALA A 307 -11.79 -22.64 9.35
N LEU A 308 -12.49 -23.18 8.34
CA LEU A 308 -13.01 -22.41 7.18
C LEU A 308 -13.84 -21.19 7.57
N TRP A 309 -14.71 -21.26 8.57
CA TRP A 309 -15.66 -20.19 8.88
C TRP A 309 -15.04 -19.01 9.64
N PHE A 310 -14.22 -19.29 10.66
CA PHE A 310 -13.68 -18.28 11.59
C PHE A 310 -12.16 -18.15 11.53
N GLY A 311 -11.47 -19.04 10.82
CA GLY A 311 -10.02 -19.03 10.71
C GLY A 311 -9.29 -19.47 11.99
N HIS A 312 -7.97 -19.24 11.99
CA HIS A 312 -7.05 -19.73 13.03
C HIS A 312 -6.62 -18.64 14.03
N GLY A 313 -7.11 -17.42 13.87
CA GLY A 313 -6.72 -16.26 14.68
C GLY A 313 -5.62 -15.42 14.03
N ILE A 314 -5.55 -14.14 14.43
CA ILE A 314 -4.61 -13.17 13.88
C ILE A 314 -3.15 -13.55 14.19
N GLY A 315 -2.28 -13.44 13.20
CA GLY A 315 -0.85 -13.75 13.32
C GLY A 315 -0.52 -15.24 13.24
N SER A 316 -1.49 -16.12 12.93
CA SER A 316 -1.27 -17.56 12.80
C SER A 316 -0.70 -18.01 11.46
N ALA A 317 -0.72 -17.17 10.41
CA ALA A 317 -0.28 -17.51 9.06
C ALA A 317 1.14 -18.10 8.97
N PRO A 318 2.18 -17.66 9.71
CA PRO A 318 3.50 -18.27 9.66
C PRO A 318 3.51 -19.75 10.05
N ARG A 319 2.70 -20.13 11.05
CA ARG A 319 2.58 -21.56 11.47
C ARG A 319 1.89 -22.39 10.42
N GLY A 320 0.78 -21.91 9.85
CA GLY A 320 0.09 -22.62 8.79
C GLY A 320 0.96 -22.86 7.56
N LEU A 321 1.86 -21.93 7.23
CA LEU A 321 2.85 -22.12 6.18
C LEU A 321 3.90 -23.17 6.55
N GLN A 322 4.39 -23.15 7.80
CA GLN A 322 5.37 -24.10 8.30
C GLN A 322 4.79 -25.52 8.28
N ASP A 323 3.54 -25.72 8.72
CA ASP A 323 2.88 -27.01 8.73
C ASP A 323 2.67 -27.59 7.33
N GLN A 324 2.44 -26.74 6.31
CA GLN A 324 2.17 -27.18 4.94
C GLN A 324 3.43 -27.34 4.09
N LEU A 325 4.45 -26.52 4.31
CA LEU A 325 5.63 -26.42 3.45
C LEU A 325 6.95 -26.83 4.13
N GLY A 326 6.89 -27.24 5.41
CA GLY A 326 8.07 -27.61 6.19
C GLY A 326 8.89 -26.41 6.66
N GLU A 327 10.19 -26.61 6.87
CA GLU A 327 11.08 -25.64 7.57
C GLU A 327 11.32 -24.30 6.86
N ARG A 328 10.68 -24.03 5.73
CA ARG A 328 10.79 -22.72 5.06
C ARG A 328 10.11 -21.65 5.91
N ILE A 329 10.89 -20.80 6.53
CA ILE A 329 10.41 -19.63 7.29
C ILE A 329 9.83 -18.60 6.33
N LEU A 330 8.56 -18.73 6.00
CA LEU A 330 7.79 -17.75 5.27
C LEU A 330 6.83 -17.08 6.25
N TYR A 331 6.76 -15.76 6.21
CA TYR A 331 5.96 -15.00 7.18
C TYR A 331 4.51 -14.80 6.74
N THR A 332 4.20 -14.99 5.46
CA THR A 332 2.85 -14.74 4.92
C THR A 332 2.61 -15.56 3.65
N PHE A 333 1.33 -15.74 3.28
CA PHE A 333 0.93 -16.34 2.01
C PHE A 333 1.16 -15.43 0.79
N HIS A 334 1.77 -14.27 0.95
CA HIS A 334 1.94 -13.26 -0.11
C HIS A 334 0.64 -12.93 -0.86
N SER A 335 -0.48 -12.94 -0.14
CA SER A 335 -1.81 -12.57 -0.61
C SER A 335 -2.67 -12.16 0.57
N THR A 336 -3.17 -10.93 0.57
CA THR A 336 -4.07 -10.47 1.63
C THR A 336 -5.35 -11.31 1.72
N PRO A 337 -6.08 -11.61 0.61
CA PRO A 337 -7.27 -12.46 0.67
C PRO A 337 -7.02 -13.84 1.26
N ILE A 338 -5.94 -14.52 0.87
CA ILE A 338 -5.61 -15.85 1.40
C ILE A 338 -5.24 -15.76 2.89
N THR A 339 -4.49 -14.73 3.28
CA THR A 339 -4.14 -14.53 4.69
C THR A 339 -5.39 -14.22 5.53
N PHE A 340 -6.32 -13.42 5.00
CA PHE A 340 -7.62 -13.18 5.66
C PHE A 340 -8.45 -14.45 5.77
N LEU A 341 -8.50 -15.27 4.72
CA LEU A 341 -9.19 -16.55 4.75
C LEU A 341 -8.62 -17.47 5.83
N TYR A 342 -7.31 -17.56 5.93
CA TYR A 342 -6.64 -18.40 6.93
C TYR A 342 -6.80 -17.85 8.36
N GLU A 343 -6.54 -16.55 8.57
CA GLU A 343 -6.55 -15.97 9.92
C GLU A 343 -7.94 -15.63 10.43
N PHE A 344 -8.85 -15.16 9.58
CA PHE A 344 -10.19 -14.67 9.94
C PHE A 344 -11.34 -15.48 9.36
N GLY A 345 -11.05 -16.53 8.61
CA GLY A 345 -12.01 -17.40 7.96
C GLY A 345 -12.80 -16.76 6.82
N LEU A 346 -13.73 -17.51 6.29
CA LEU A 346 -14.57 -17.10 5.15
C LEU A 346 -15.39 -15.85 5.49
N ILE A 347 -15.92 -15.76 6.70
CA ILE A 347 -16.72 -14.60 7.14
C ILE A 347 -15.85 -13.33 7.12
N GLY A 348 -14.66 -13.39 7.71
CA GLY A 348 -13.72 -12.26 7.70
C GLY A 348 -13.30 -11.87 6.30
N CYS A 349 -13.00 -12.84 5.44
CA CYS A 349 -12.63 -12.62 4.05
C CYS A 349 -13.77 -11.96 3.25
N LEU A 350 -15.01 -12.41 3.41
CA LEU A 350 -16.17 -11.81 2.73
C LEU A 350 -16.46 -10.39 3.21
N LEU A 351 -16.40 -10.13 4.52
CA LEU A 351 -16.58 -8.78 5.06
C LEU A 351 -15.47 -7.84 4.59
N TYR A 352 -14.23 -8.31 4.57
CA TYR A 352 -13.11 -7.55 4.02
C TYR A 352 -13.34 -7.21 2.54
N GLY A 353 -13.73 -8.21 1.73
CA GLY A 353 -14.07 -8.02 0.32
C GLY A 353 -15.21 -7.02 0.13
N ALA A 354 -16.27 -7.11 0.96
CA ALA A 354 -17.38 -6.17 0.93
C ALA A 354 -16.97 -4.73 1.24
N VAL A 355 -16.10 -4.52 2.23
CA VAL A 355 -15.53 -3.19 2.53
C VAL A 355 -14.71 -2.66 1.36
N PHE A 356 -13.93 -3.54 0.71
CA PHE A 356 -13.13 -3.16 -0.44
C PHE A 356 -13.98 -2.80 -1.66
N LEU A 357 -15.01 -3.59 -1.96
CA LEU A 357 -15.99 -3.30 -3.02
C LEU A 357 -16.77 -2.01 -2.73
N TYR A 358 -17.15 -1.77 -1.47
CA TYR A 358 -17.77 -0.52 -1.05
C TYR A 358 -16.86 0.68 -1.32
N LEU A 359 -15.57 0.59 -0.98
CA LEU A 359 -14.58 1.63 -1.28
C LEU A 359 -14.56 1.96 -2.77
N PHE A 360 -14.43 0.93 -3.63
CA PHE A 360 -14.42 1.12 -5.09
C PHE A 360 -15.73 1.73 -5.60
N TYR A 361 -16.86 1.19 -5.18
CA TYR A 361 -18.17 1.72 -5.56
C TYR A 361 -18.30 3.21 -5.24
N ARG A 362 -17.91 3.60 -4.03
CA ARG A 362 -17.95 5.00 -3.59
C ARG A 362 -17.03 5.88 -4.41
N LEU A 363 -15.77 5.47 -4.60
CA LEU A 363 -14.78 6.24 -5.35
C LEU A 363 -15.17 6.40 -6.83
N LEU A 364 -15.72 5.36 -7.44
CA LEU A 364 -16.25 5.44 -8.80
C LEU A 364 -17.40 6.44 -8.94
N ARG A 365 -18.24 6.56 -7.92
CA ARG A 365 -19.37 7.50 -7.92
C ARG A 365 -18.97 8.96 -7.69
N ILE A 366 -17.85 9.21 -6.99
CA ILE A 366 -17.42 10.57 -6.64
C ILE A 366 -16.26 11.10 -7.49
N GLN A 367 -15.81 10.37 -8.52
CA GLN A 367 -14.62 10.69 -9.34
C GLN A 367 -14.72 11.96 -10.22
N THR A 368 -15.55 12.91 -9.86
CA THR A 368 -15.74 14.17 -10.59
C THR A 368 -14.58 15.16 -10.42
N THR A 369 -13.76 14.99 -9.39
CA THR A 369 -12.61 15.84 -9.07
C THR A 369 -11.28 15.07 -9.27
N ASP A 370 -10.20 15.84 -9.53
CA ASP A 370 -8.85 15.27 -9.62
C ASP A 370 -8.45 14.50 -8.34
N LEU A 371 -8.84 15.05 -7.16
CA LEU A 371 -8.54 14.43 -5.88
C LEU A 371 -9.24 13.06 -5.71
N ALA A 372 -10.49 12.97 -6.12
CA ALA A 372 -11.25 11.72 -6.08
C ALA A 372 -10.72 10.70 -7.09
N PHE A 373 -10.27 11.16 -8.26
CA PHE A 373 -9.62 10.29 -9.23
C PHE A 373 -8.30 9.73 -8.71
N LEU A 374 -7.48 10.56 -8.07
CA LEU A 374 -6.25 10.10 -7.43
C LEU A 374 -6.52 9.10 -6.29
N ALA A 375 -7.59 9.33 -5.51
CA ALA A 375 -8.03 8.36 -4.50
C ALA A 375 -8.42 7.01 -5.13
N LEU A 376 -9.12 7.02 -6.27
CA LEU A 376 -9.44 5.81 -7.02
C LEU A 376 -8.18 5.09 -7.54
N LEU A 377 -7.20 5.84 -8.06
CA LEU A 377 -5.92 5.26 -8.50
C LEU A 377 -5.19 4.58 -7.34
N LEU A 378 -5.11 5.23 -6.18
CA LEU A 378 -4.47 4.64 -4.99
C LEU A 378 -5.23 3.40 -4.50
N ALA A 379 -6.56 3.42 -4.50
CA ALA A 379 -7.36 2.24 -4.16
C ALA A 379 -7.12 1.09 -5.14
N SER A 380 -7.03 1.40 -6.44
CA SER A 380 -6.75 0.40 -7.48
C SER A 380 -5.35 -0.20 -7.33
N TRP A 381 -4.35 0.63 -7.02
CA TRP A 381 -3.01 0.16 -6.71
C TRP A 381 -2.98 -0.75 -5.48
N LEU A 382 -3.61 -0.37 -4.38
CA LEU A 382 -3.74 -1.24 -3.20
C LEU A 382 -4.47 -2.54 -3.54
N GLY A 383 -5.51 -2.48 -4.40
CA GLY A 383 -6.23 -3.65 -4.88
C GLY A 383 -5.33 -4.65 -5.61
N LEU A 384 -4.48 -4.17 -6.51
CA LEU A 384 -3.52 -5.00 -7.23
C LEU A 384 -2.44 -5.57 -6.30
N LEU A 385 -1.95 -4.73 -5.37
CA LEU A 385 -0.90 -5.12 -4.43
C LEU A 385 -1.33 -6.26 -3.50
N GLN A 386 -2.62 -6.32 -3.11
CA GLN A 386 -3.15 -7.35 -2.23
C GLN A 386 -3.07 -8.77 -2.76
N PHE A 387 -3.15 -8.96 -4.08
CA PHE A 387 -3.06 -10.29 -4.67
C PHE A 387 -1.65 -10.86 -4.64
N THR A 388 -0.66 -10.02 -4.40
CA THR A 388 0.75 -10.42 -4.46
C THR A 388 1.50 -10.19 -3.16
N GLU A 389 0.90 -9.46 -2.21
CA GLU A 389 1.49 -9.15 -0.92
C GLU A 389 0.40 -9.09 0.17
N SER A 390 0.75 -9.48 1.39
CA SER A 390 -0.17 -9.45 2.54
C SER A 390 -0.10 -8.10 3.28
N VAL A 391 -0.20 -7.00 2.54
CA VAL A 391 0.09 -5.65 3.06
C VAL A 391 -1.01 -5.06 3.95
N LEU A 392 -2.25 -5.54 3.83
CA LEU A 392 -3.39 -5.01 4.58
C LEU A 392 -3.83 -5.88 5.77
N VAL A 393 -3.16 -6.99 6.01
CA VAL A 393 -3.48 -7.90 7.14
C VAL A 393 -3.00 -7.35 8.47
N ARG A 394 -2.01 -6.45 8.45
CA ARG A 394 -1.40 -5.89 9.67
C ARG A 394 -1.31 -4.37 9.58
N PRO A 395 -1.32 -3.66 10.74
CA PRO A 395 -1.10 -2.22 10.74
C PRO A 395 0.23 -1.90 10.08
N SER A 396 0.15 -1.20 8.97
CA SER A 396 1.28 -0.75 8.16
C SER A 396 0.92 0.57 7.51
N GLY A 397 1.89 1.27 6.93
CA GLY A 397 1.61 2.48 6.16
C GLY A 397 0.55 2.25 5.08
N PHE A 398 0.57 1.10 4.38
CA PHE A 398 -0.44 0.73 3.38
C PHE A 398 -1.84 0.54 3.98
N TYR A 399 -1.92 -0.08 5.15
CA TYR A 399 -3.17 -0.25 5.87
C TYR A 399 -3.80 1.09 6.26
N PHE A 400 -3.01 2.03 6.75
CA PHE A 400 -3.50 3.37 7.10
C PHE A 400 -3.86 4.21 5.87
N ILE A 401 -3.16 4.04 4.75
CA ILE A 401 -3.58 4.62 3.46
C ILE A 401 -4.96 4.09 3.06
N TRP A 402 -5.19 2.79 3.19
CA TRP A 402 -6.48 2.16 2.90
C TRP A 402 -7.61 2.71 3.78
N LEU A 403 -7.40 2.81 5.10
CA LEU A 403 -8.38 3.42 6.01
C LEU A 403 -8.66 4.88 5.66
N SER A 404 -7.63 5.65 5.28
CA SER A 404 -7.79 7.04 4.83
C SER A 404 -8.67 7.13 3.59
N LEU A 405 -8.49 6.23 2.62
CA LEU A 405 -9.32 6.16 1.42
C LEU A 405 -10.77 5.80 1.75
N LEU A 406 -10.99 4.87 2.69
CA LEU A 406 -12.32 4.54 3.19
C LEU A 406 -13.02 5.75 3.82
N ALA A 407 -12.30 6.49 4.66
CA ALA A 407 -12.85 7.70 5.27
C ALA A 407 -13.16 8.78 4.24
N TYR A 408 -12.27 8.99 3.28
CA TYR A 408 -12.52 9.92 2.16
C TYR A 408 -13.78 9.53 1.38
N ALA A 409 -13.89 8.27 0.99
CA ALA A 409 -15.03 7.75 0.25
C ALA A 409 -16.34 7.89 1.03
N SER A 410 -16.31 7.66 2.35
CA SER A 410 -17.48 7.72 3.22
C SER A 410 -17.95 9.14 3.49
N LEU A 411 -17.03 10.10 3.65
CA LEU A 411 -17.36 11.51 3.97
C LEU A 411 -17.83 12.30 2.75
N ARG A 412 -17.52 11.88 1.53
CA ARG A 412 -17.97 12.53 0.32
C ARG A 412 -19.43 12.19 0.01
N ARG A 413 -20.28 13.21 -0.23
CA ARG A 413 -21.65 13.01 -0.73
C ARG A 413 -21.59 12.50 -2.16
N LEU A 414 -22.45 11.52 -2.47
CA LEU A 414 -22.72 11.19 -3.86
C LEU A 414 -23.35 12.41 -4.54
N PRO A 415 -23.03 12.69 -5.81
CA PRO A 415 -23.76 13.68 -6.57
C PRO A 415 -25.25 13.32 -6.53
N PRO A 416 -26.16 14.32 -6.44
CA PRO A 416 -27.59 14.05 -6.54
C PRO A 416 -27.81 13.21 -7.81
N HIS A 417 -28.58 12.14 -7.69
CA HIS A 417 -29.07 11.43 -8.85
C HIS A 417 -29.96 12.42 -9.61
N ASP A 418 -29.46 12.94 -10.72
CA ASP A 418 -30.34 13.51 -11.73
C ASP A 418 -31.19 12.33 -12.24
N ILE A 419 -32.35 12.16 -11.59
CA ILE A 419 -33.42 11.32 -12.11
C ILE A 419 -34.03 12.16 -13.26
N THR A 420 -33.25 12.43 -14.27
CA THR A 420 -33.79 12.80 -15.57
C THR A 420 -34.32 11.51 -16.18
N HIS A 421 -35.58 11.25 -15.92
CA HIS A 421 -36.35 10.29 -16.68
C HIS A 421 -36.18 10.63 -18.16
N THR A 422 -35.40 9.84 -18.90
CA THR A 422 -35.47 9.71 -20.33
C THR A 422 -36.34 8.51 -20.66
#